data_77ef8ee120f9c41adc2895e15a87bb85
#
_entry.id   77ef8ee120f9c41adc2895e15a87bb85
#
_cell.length_a   1.000
_cell.length_b   1.000
_cell.length_c   1.000
_cell.angle_alpha   90.00
_cell.angle_beta   90.00
_cell.angle_gamma   90.00
#
_symmetry.space_group_name_H-M   'P 1'
#
loop_
_entity.id
_entity.type
_entity.pdbx_description
1 polymer ?
#
loop_
_entity_poly.entity_id
_entity_poly.type
_entity_poly.pdbx_seq_one_letter_code
_entity_poly.pdbx_strand_id
1 'polypeptide(L)'
;QKEVKNDSVYISKNENVSKEIFNEPQLLFKVQIGTFLKSMLNQKQFIELDAEEIKVNGTYKYYVSSGKDKQKAEKLKIYLQDIGFKGAFLVAFLDGKQISTKEALNLQYKTKKDE
;
A
#
# COMPACT_ATOMS: atom_id res chain seq x y z
N GLN A 1 30.36 10.08 9.76
CA GLN A 1 30.07 9.54 10.01
C GLN A 1 29.44 9.37 9.98
N LYS A 2 29.42 9.70 9.71
CA LYS A 2 29.03 9.00 9.77
C LYS A 2 28.30 8.66 9.92
N GLU A 3 28.50 9.08 9.68
CA GLU A 3 28.06 8.32 9.90
C GLU A 3 27.36 7.89 10.17
N VAL A 4 27.82 8.37 9.97
CA VAL A 4 27.44 7.58 10.33
C VAL A 4 26.75 7.30 10.42
N LYS A 5 26.55 7.63 10.45
CA LYS A 5 26.23 7.03 10.58
C LYS A 5 25.39 6.64 10.78
N ASN A 6 25.77 6.98 10.50
CA ASN A 6 25.32 6.24 10.73
C ASN A 6 24.58 5.91 10.82
N ASP A 7 24.77 6.48 10.83
CA ASP A 7 24.50 5.85 10.96
C ASP A 7 23.98 5.39 10.70
N SER A 8 24.30 5.82 10.62
CA SER A 8 24.16 5.18 10.47
C SER A 8 24.01 4.66 9.89
N VAL A 9 24.36 4.91 9.57
CA VAL A 9 24.53 4.22 9.26
C VAL A 9 24.44 3.84 8.64
N TYR A 10 25.14 4.04 8.11
CA TYR A 10 25.42 3.43 7.68
C TYR A 10 25.32 3.34 7.04
N ILE A 11 25.66 3.80 6.93
CA ILE A 11 26.14 3.49 6.46
C ILE A 11 26.20 3.58 5.75
N SER A 12 26.64 3.98 5.35
CA SER A 12 27.04 3.80 4.95
C SER A 12 27.27 3.72 4.29
N LYS A 13 27.60 4.01 4.13
CA LYS A 13 28.23 3.70 3.69
C LYS A 13 28.22 3.30 3.11
N ASN A 14 28.49 3.25 2.90
CA ASN A 14 28.66 2.62 2.36
C ASN A 14 28.15 2.40 1.84
N GLU A 15 28.23 2.22 1.92
CA GLU A 15 27.48 2.24 1.45
C GLU A 15 26.57 1.86 0.44
N ASN A 16 26.45 1.32 -0.46
CA ASN A 16 25.71 1.15 -1.69
C ASN A 16 25.37 -0.27 -1.97
N VAL A 17 26.20 -1.13 -1.57
CA VAL A 17 26.01 -2.56 -1.77
C VAL A 17 24.79 -3.06 -1.03
N SER A 18 24.59 -2.55 0.15
CA SER A 18 23.49 -3.01 0.98
C SER A 18 22.13 -2.66 0.36
N LYS A 19 22.08 -1.66 -0.49
CA LYS A 19 20.82 -1.29 -1.11
C LYS A 19 20.31 -2.34 -2.07
N GLU A 20 21.22 -3.04 -2.71
CA GLU A 20 20.81 -4.05 -3.68
C GLU A 20 20.13 -5.22 -3.02
N ILE A 21 20.46 -5.47 -1.79
CA ILE A 21 19.87 -6.58 -1.06
C ILE A 21 18.37 -6.33 -0.83
N PHE A 22 17.97 -5.06 -0.85
CA PHE A 22 16.60 -4.68 -0.52
C PHE A 22 15.75 -4.44 -1.73
N ASN A 23 16.15 -4.97 -2.88
CA ASN A 23 15.36 -4.81 -4.09
C ASN A 23 14.24 -5.81 -4.23
N GLU A 24 13.85 -6.43 -3.14
CA GLU A 24 12.68 -7.30 -3.18
C GLU A 24 11.44 -6.46 -3.43
N PRO A 25 10.56 -6.94 -4.31
CA PRO A 25 9.34 -6.21 -4.57
C PRO A 25 8.51 -6.01 -3.31
N GLN A 26 7.96 -4.81 -3.18
CA GLN A 26 7.09 -4.47 -2.06
C GLN A 26 5.65 -4.58 -2.51
N LEU A 27 5.03 -5.70 -2.17
CA LEU A 27 3.63 -5.93 -2.50
C LEU A 27 2.78 -5.52 -1.31
N LEU A 28 1.86 -4.58 -1.55
CA LEU A 28 0.96 -4.09 -0.51
C LEU A 28 -0.47 -4.17 -1.00
N PHE A 29 -1.37 -4.50 -0.10
CA PHE A 29 -2.79 -4.49 -0.37
C PHE A 29 -3.44 -3.26 0.25
N LYS A 30 -4.39 -2.70 -0.46
CA LYS A 30 -5.16 -1.56 0.00
C LYS A 30 -6.61 -1.78 -0.39
N VAL A 31 -7.51 -1.07 0.28
CA VAL A 31 -8.91 -1.07 -0.11
C VAL A 31 -9.24 0.30 -0.66
N GLN A 32 -9.71 0.36 -1.89
CA GLN A 32 -10.14 1.61 -2.48
C GLN A 32 -11.57 1.87 -2.03
N ILE A 33 -11.79 3.00 -1.37
CA ILE A 33 -13.10 3.28 -0.78
C ILE A 33 -13.93 4.28 -1.56
N GLY A 34 -13.34 4.94 -2.54
CA GLY A 34 -14.15 5.82 -3.37
C GLY A 34 -13.33 6.72 -4.26
N THR A 35 -14.03 7.33 -5.20
CA THR A 35 -13.46 8.32 -6.12
C THR A 35 -14.39 9.52 -6.12
N PHE A 36 -13.85 10.71 -5.90
CA PHE A 36 -14.64 11.90 -5.73
C PHE A 36 -14.10 13.04 -6.58
N LEU A 37 -14.95 14.02 -6.84
CA LEU A 37 -14.55 15.19 -7.60
C LEU A 37 -13.93 16.27 -6.73
N LYS A 38 -14.07 16.15 -5.42
CA LYS A 38 -13.50 17.09 -4.46
C LYS A 38 -12.73 16.32 -3.41
N SER A 39 -11.76 17.00 -2.78
CA SER A 39 -11.03 16.37 -1.69
C SER A 39 -11.93 16.10 -0.50
N MET A 40 -11.79 14.91 0.08
CA MET A 40 -12.58 14.47 1.23
C MET A 40 -11.71 14.38 2.49
N LEU A 41 -10.49 14.89 2.44
CA LEU A 41 -9.56 14.72 3.56
C LEU A 41 -10.00 15.46 4.83
N ASN A 42 -10.89 16.44 4.71
CA ASN A 42 -11.40 17.13 5.89
C ASN A 42 -12.63 16.45 6.48
N GLN A 43 -13.08 15.36 5.90
CA GLN A 43 -14.25 14.64 6.41
C GLN A 43 -13.80 13.72 7.54
N LYS A 44 -14.55 13.76 8.64
CA LYS A 44 -14.19 13.03 9.85
C LYS A 44 -13.94 11.55 9.58
N GLN A 45 -14.80 10.93 8.80
CA GLN A 45 -14.71 9.51 8.53
C GLN A 45 -13.40 9.16 7.81
N PHE A 46 -12.98 10.01 6.87
CA PHE A 46 -11.73 9.78 6.14
C PHE A 46 -10.52 9.99 7.04
N ILE A 47 -10.62 10.96 7.95
CA ILE A 47 -9.54 11.20 8.92
C ILE A 47 -9.40 10.00 9.84
N GLU A 48 -10.51 9.49 10.34
CA GLU A 48 -10.49 8.37 11.29
C GLU A 48 -9.93 7.10 10.66
N LEU A 49 -10.17 6.93 9.36
CA LEU A 49 -9.63 5.77 8.65
C LEU A 49 -8.19 5.95 8.21
N ASP A 50 -7.65 7.16 8.40
CA ASP A 50 -6.32 7.50 7.90
C ASP A 50 -6.23 7.22 6.41
N ALA A 51 -7.25 7.64 5.68
CA ALA A 51 -7.36 7.38 4.25
C ALA A 51 -6.30 8.14 3.48
N GLU A 52 -5.70 7.47 2.51
CA GLU A 52 -4.70 8.03 1.63
C GLU A 52 -5.39 8.60 0.39
N GLU A 53 -5.02 9.82 0.01
CA GLU A 53 -5.60 10.47 -1.17
C GLU A 53 -4.62 10.43 -2.33
N ILE A 54 -5.10 10.02 -3.49
CA ILE A 54 -4.33 10.07 -4.72
C ILE A 54 -5.16 10.79 -5.77
N LYS A 55 -4.62 11.90 -6.29
CA LYS A 55 -5.32 12.67 -7.31
C LYS A 55 -4.95 12.16 -8.69
N VAL A 56 -5.94 11.78 -9.47
CA VAL A 56 -5.74 11.24 -10.81
C VAL A 56 -6.75 11.87 -11.76
N ASN A 57 -6.26 12.58 -12.76
CA ASN A 57 -7.13 13.13 -13.83
C ASN A 57 -8.32 13.90 -13.28
N GLY A 58 -8.06 14.77 -12.30
CA GLY A 58 -9.11 15.63 -11.77
C GLY A 58 -10.02 14.96 -10.76
N THR A 59 -9.76 13.71 -10.43
CA THR A 59 -10.53 13.02 -9.39
C THR A 59 -9.64 12.68 -8.21
N TYR A 60 -10.27 12.43 -7.07
CA TYR A 60 -9.58 12.10 -5.83
C TYR A 60 -9.96 10.68 -5.44
N LYS A 61 -8.99 9.78 -5.47
CA LYS A 61 -9.20 8.38 -5.08
C LYS A 61 -8.68 8.17 -3.68
N TYR A 62 -9.40 7.37 -2.91
CA TYR A 62 -9.05 7.15 -1.51
C TYR A 62 -8.83 5.70 -1.21
N TYR A 63 -7.78 5.42 -0.45
CA TYR A 63 -7.37 4.07 -0.12
C TYR A 63 -7.11 3.94 1.36
N VAL A 64 -7.41 2.78 1.91
CA VAL A 64 -7.03 2.44 3.28
C VAL A 64 -6.04 1.29 3.18
N SER A 65 -4.85 1.48 3.74
CA SER A 65 -3.78 0.49 3.67
C SER A 65 -4.04 -0.68 4.58
N SER A 66 -3.63 -1.86 4.14
CA SER A 66 -3.79 -3.09 4.90
C SER A 66 -2.50 -3.92 4.99
N GLY A 67 -1.40 -3.44 4.43
CA GLY A 67 -0.13 -4.15 4.52
C GLY A 67 0.00 -5.26 3.51
N LYS A 68 0.73 -6.29 3.88
CA LYS A 68 1.10 -7.36 2.95
C LYS A 68 0.18 -8.56 2.97
N ASP A 69 -0.70 -8.65 3.93
CA ASP A 69 -1.54 -9.83 4.14
C ASP A 69 -2.88 -9.65 3.43
N LYS A 70 -3.09 -10.47 2.40
CA LYS A 70 -4.32 -10.38 1.61
C LYS A 70 -5.55 -10.69 2.46
N GLN A 71 -5.45 -11.63 3.38
CA GLN A 71 -6.60 -11.99 4.21
C GLN A 71 -7.03 -10.83 5.10
N LYS A 72 -6.06 -10.10 5.65
CA LYS A 72 -6.37 -8.93 6.44
C LYS A 72 -7.03 -7.85 5.59
N ALA A 73 -6.56 -7.72 4.34
CA ALA A 73 -7.13 -6.75 3.42
C ALA A 73 -8.58 -7.10 3.08
N GLU A 74 -8.86 -8.38 2.91
CA GLU A 74 -10.23 -8.81 2.65
C GLU A 74 -11.14 -8.50 3.83
N LYS A 75 -10.66 -8.72 5.03
CA LYS A 75 -11.44 -8.40 6.23
C LYS A 75 -11.69 -6.90 6.35
N LEU A 76 -10.66 -6.12 6.03
CA LEU A 76 -10.80 -4.66 6.03
C LEU A 76 -11.84 -4.22 5.00
N LYS A 77 -11.82 -4.82 3.82
CA LYS A 77 -12.79 -4.50 2.78
C LYS A 77 -14.22 -4.73 3.29
N ILE A 78 -14.44 -5.88 3.89
CA ILE A 78 -15.76 -6.21 4.41
C ILE A 78 -16.19 -5.23 5.49
N TYR A 79 -15.27 -4.90 6.40
CA TYR A 79 -15.56 -3.93 7.44
C TYR A 79 -15.96 -2.56 6.83
N LEU A 80 -15.20 -2.12 5.82
CA LEU A 80 -15.47 -0.83 5.21
C LEU A 80 -16.81 -0.82 4.47
N GLN A 81 -17.15 -1.93 3.83
CA GLN A 81 -18.46 -2.05 3.21
C GLN A 81 -19.57 -1.98 4.25
N ASP A 82 -19.35 -2.59 5.40
CA ASP A 82 -20.34 -2.62 6.47
C ASP A 82 -20.59 -1.25 7.06
N ILE A 83 -19.55 -0.41 7.13
CA ILE A 83 -19.72 0.93 7.73
C ILE A 83 -20.16 1.97 6.71
N GLY A 84 -20.46 1.57 5.47
CA GLY A 84 -21.07 2.47 4.51
C GLY A 84 -20.36 2.64 3.19
N PHE A 85 -19.13 2.16 3.04
CA PHE A 85 -18.41 2.26 1.77
C PHE A 85 -18.76 1.05 0.91
N LYS A 86 -19.99 1.06 0.40
CA LYS A 86 -20.56 -0.11 -0.27
C LYS A 86 -19.77 -0.55 -1.49
N GLY A 87 -19.11 0.37 -2.16
CA GLY A 87 -18.33 0.06 -3.33
C GLY A 87 -16.86 -0.21 -3.06
N ALA A 88 -16.48 -0.38 -1.78
CA ALA A 88 -15.08 -0.64 -1.45
C ALA A 88 -14.62 -1.94 -2.08
N PHE A 89 -13.40 -1.92 -2.64
CA PHE A 89 -12.85 -3.12 -3.26
C PHE A 89 -11.34 -3.18 -3.06
N LEU A 90 -10.84 -4.41 -3.14
CA LEU A 90 -9.44 -4.70 -2.90
C LEU A 90 -8.58 -4.32 -4.10
N VAL A 91 -7.46 -3.67 -3.84
CA VAL A 91 -6.46 -3.39 -4.87
C VAL A 91 -5.10 -3.79 -4.35
N ALA A 92 -4.15 -3.94 -5.26
CA ALA A 92 -2.79 -4.29 -4.90
C ALA A 92 -1.83 -3.30 -5.54
N PHE A 93 -0.75 -3.01 -4.82
CA PHE A 93 0.30 -2.12 -5.32
C PHE A 93 1.63 -2.85 -5.22
N LEU A 94 2.38 -2.82 -6.31
CA LEU A 94 3.72 -3.38 -6.35
C LEU A 94 4.69 -2.24 -6.56
N ASP A 95 5.53 -2.00 -5.56
CA ASP A 95 6.51 -0.91 -5.60
C ASP A 95 5.87 0.43 -5.94
N GLY A 96 4.67 0.66 -5.38
CA GLY A 96 3.96 1.91 -5.55
C GLY A 96 3.08 2.00 -6.77
N LYS A 97 3.08 0.98 -7.61
CA LYS A 97 2.23 0.95 -8.80
C LYS A 97 1.10 -0.02 -8.62
N GLN A 98 -0.08 0.40 -8.99
CA GLN A 98 -1.25 -0.48 -8.88
C GLN A 98 -1.17 -1.60 -9.90
N ILE A 99 -1.39 -2.83 -9.43
CA ILE A 99 -1.47 -4.00 -10.28
C ILE A 99 -2.78 -4.71 -9.98
N SER A 100 -3.14 -5.68 -10.82
CA SER A 100 -4.36 -6.45 -10.58
C SER A 100 -4.17 -7.37 -9.38
N THR A 101 -5.26 -7.70 -8.71
CA THR A 101 -5.19 -8.65 -7.60
C THR A 101 -4.77 -10.02 -8.09
N LYS A 102 -5.10 -10.34 -9.33
CA LYS A 102 -4.66 -11.60 -9.92
C LYS A 102 -3.15 -11.66 -10.04
N GLU A 103 -2.53 -10.57 -10.51
CA GLU A 103 -1.07 -10.49 -10.57
C GLU A 103 -0.46 -10.62 -9.19
N ALA A 104 -1.06 -9.96 -8.21
CA ALA A 104 -0.56 -10.00 -6.84
C ALA A 104 -0.58 -11.42 -6.30
N LEU A 105 -1.66 -12.15 -6.56
CA LEU A 105 -1.76 -13.53 -6.11
C LEU A 105 -0.74 -14.41 -6.77
N ASN A 106 -0.51 -14.21 -8.06
CA ASN A 106 0.51 -14.98 -8.77
C ASN A 106 1.89 -14.76 -8.19
N LEU A 107 2.20 -13.50 -7.84
CA LEU A 107 3.49 -13.20 -7.24
C LEU A 107 3.66 -13.87 -5.89
N GLN A 108 2.62 -13.87 -5.07
CA GLN A 108 2.67 -14.52 -3.77
C GLN A 108 2.81 -16.01 -3.90
N TYR A 109 2.06 -16.60 -4.81
CA TYR A 109 2.13 -18.04 -5.04
C TYR A 109 3.52 -18.45 -5.50
N LYS A 110 4.08 -17.69 -6.43
CA LYS A 110 5.39 -17.97 -6.96
C LYS A 110 6.46 -17.90 -5.87
N THR A 111 6.36 -16.88 -5.03
CA THR A 111 7.31 -16.71 -3.94
C THR A 111 7.25 -17.89 -2.97
N LYS A 112 6.04 -18.31 -2.61
CA LYS A 112 5.90 -19.45 -1.72
C LYS A 112 6.42 -20.73 -2.34
N LYS A 113 6.19 -20.89 -3.62
CA LYS A 113 6.62 -22.09 -4.31
C LYS A 113 8.13 -22.20 -4.34
N ASP A 114 8.81 -21.07 -4.44
CA ASP A 114 10.26 -21.04 -4.52
C ASP A 114 10.90 -21.33 -3.16
N GLU A 115 10.14 -21.21 -2.08
CA GLU A 115 10.64 -21.53 -0.77
C GLU A 115 10.66 -23.03 -0.54
#